data_e131bc74eceaf269c255cf5c3bde23a4
#
_entry.id   e131bc74eceaf269c255cf5c3bde23a4
#
_cell.length_a   1.000
_cell.length_b   1.000
_cell.length_c   1.000
_cell.angle_alpha   90.00
_cell.angle_beta   90.00
_cell.angle_gamma   90.00
#
_symmetry.space_group_name_H-M   'P 1'
#
loop_
_entity.id
_entity.type
_entity.pdbx_description
1 polymer ?
#
loop_
_entity_poly.entity_id
_entity_poly.type
_entity_poly.pdbx_seq_one_letter_code
_entity_poly.pdbx_strand_id
1 'polypeptide(L)'
;NYISVDGTCDDANRIAAQIGDSKGVGIVNINMRSYYVEGSKTLAYEVAEQLDWQVPDQLVVPTGSGAMLNAICKGFEELETVSLVDKVSKIHMNCAQPHGCAPIVDAFKNNSDDVIPVENPDTVAKSLAIGDPGDGRYVLKRLKQYNGIAQESNNKETLDAILLLAKTEGIFTEPAGGVSVAVLKKMVEDGQIDKDETTVCYVTGNGLKATESIMEVLSRPEVMQPDVAKISAVVK
;
A
#
# COMPACT_ATOMS: atom_id res chain seq x y z
N ASN A 1 -26.97 1.68 -6.60
CA ASN A 1 -27.33 1.53 -5.18
C ASN A 1 -26.04 1.40 -4.37
N TYR A 2 -25.92 2.15 -3.29
CA TYR A 2 -24.83 2.01 -2.32
C TYR A 2 -25.37 1.30 -1.07
N ILE A 3 -24.64 0.26 -0.62
CA ILE A 3 -24.99 -0.51 0.58
C ILE A 3 -23.77 -0.48 1.50
N SER A 4 -23.92 0.09 2.69
CA SER A 4 -22.90 0.05 3.73
C SER A 4 -23.09 -1.21 4.58
N VAL A 5 -22.00 -1.93 4.81
CA VAL A 5 -21.97 -3.11 5.68
C VAL A 5 -21.33 -2.73 7.01
N ASP A 6 -22.02 -2.98 8.11
CA ASP A 6 -21.47 -2.83 9.46
C ASP A 6 -20.62 -4.07 9.78
N GLY A 7 -19.31 -3.98 9.46
CA GLY A 7 -18.37 -5.09 9.56
C GLY A 7 -17.02 -4.79 8.90
N THR A 8 -16.21 -5.81 8.77
CA THR A 8 -14.88 -5.74 8.15
C THR A 8 -14.96 -5.83 6.62
N CYS A 9 -13.84 -5.53 5.93
CA CYS A 9 -13.72 -5.80 4.49
C CYS A 9 -13.93 -7.29 4.17
N ASP A 10 -13.48 -8.18 5.04
CA ASP A 10 -13.63 -9.63 4.86
C ASP A 10 -15.10 -10.06 4.98
N ASP A 11 -15.88 -9.45 5.89
CA ASP A 11 -17.32 -9.64 5.97
C ASP A 11 -18.05 -9.17 4.71
N ALA A 12 -17.71 -7.98 4.22
CA ALA A 12 -18.28 -7.44 3.00
C ALA A 12 -18.00 -8.34 1.79
N ASN A 13 -16.75 -8.85 1.65
CA ASN A 13 -16.35 -9.77 0.60
C ASN A 13 -17.10 -11.10 0.70
N ARG A 14 -17.24 -11.66 1.89
CA ARG A 14 -17.98 -12.90 2.13
C ARG A 14 -19.45 -12.76 1.75
N ILE A 15 -20.10 -11.66 2.16
CA ILE A 15 -21.49 -11.37 1.82
C ILE A 15 -21.66 -11.16 0.31
N ALA A 16 -20.74 -10.40 -0.32
CA ALA A 16 -20.77 -10.17 -1.75
C ALA A 16 -20.64 -11.47 -2.55
N ALA A 17 -19.76 -12.39 -2.13
CA ALA A 17 -19.64 -13.71 -2.76
C ALA A 17 -20.95 -14.50 -2.71
N GLN A 18 -21.60 -14.57 -1.53
CA GLN A 18 -22.87 -15.26 -1.37
C GLN A 18 -24.00 -14.63 -2.21
N ILE A 19 -24.01 -13.30 -2.33
CA ILE A 19 -24.97 -12.60 -3.19
C ILE A 19 -24.67 -12.90 -4.66
N GLY A 20 -23.40 -12.87 -5.07
CA GLY A 20 -22.95 -13.20 -6.41
C GLY A 20 -23.45 -14.58 -6.85
N ASP A 21 -23.23 -15.59 -6.01
CA ASP A 21 -23.63 -16.96 -6.27
C ASP A 21 -25.18 -17.11 -6.29
N SER A 22 -25.88 -16.50 -5.32
CA SER A 22 -27.34 -16.65 -5.22
C SER A 22 -28.12 -15.87 -6.28
N LYS A 23 -27.58 -14.76 -6.78
CA LYS A 23 -28.23 -13.90 -7.78
C LYS A 23 -27.67 -14.07 -9.20
N GLY A 24 -26.60 -14.82 -9.37
CA GLY A 24 -25.91 -14.97 -10.67
C GLY A 24 -25.30 -13.66 -11.19
N VAL A 25 -24.86 -12.76 -10.30
CA VAL A 25 -24.22 -11.49 -10.67
C VAL A 25 -22.70 -11.56 -10.55
N GLY A 26 -21.99 -10.91 -11.47
CA GLY A 26 -20.55 -10.79 -11.44
C GLY A 26 -20.09 -9.81 -10.37
N ILE A 27 -19.22 -10.25 -9.46
CA ILE A 27 -18.58 -9.42 -8.45
C ILE A 27 -17.11 -9.25 -8.85
N VAL A 28 -16.71 -7.99 -9.11
CA VAL A 28 -15.41 -7.67 -9.75
C VAL A 28 -14.22 -8.22 -8.98
N ASN A 29 -14.17 -8.04 -7.68
CA ASN A 29 -13.05 -8.49 -6.83
C ASN A 29 -13.17 -9.94 -6.32
N ILE A 30 -14.18 -10.70 -6.75
CA ILE A 30 -14.42 -12.08 -6.33
C ILE A 30 -14.39 -13.01 -7.53
N ASN A 31 -15.53 -13.20 -8.21
CA ASN A 31 -15.62 -14.14 -9.33
C ASN A 31 -15.14 -13.58 -10.67
N MET A 32 -14.97 -12.26 -10.78
CA MET A 32 -14.30 -11.60 -11.92
C MET A 32 -12.86 -11.16 -11.60
N ARG A 33 -12.29 -11.70 -10.54
CA ARG A 33 -10.99 -11.31 -9.98
C ARG A 33 -9.83 -11.37 -10.98
N SER A 34 -9.81 -12.32 -11.92
CA SER A 34 -8.76 -12.40 -12.93
C SER A 34 -8.61 -11.13 -13.75
N TYR A 35 -9.71 -10.49 -14.14
CA TYR A 35 -9.68 -9.22 -14.87
C TYR A 35 -9.16 -8.07 -14.00
N TYR A 36 -9.58 -8.01 -12.74
CA TYR A 36 -9.10 -7.04 -11.78
C TYR A 36 -7.58 -7.15 -11.56
N VAL A 37 -7.06 -8.36 -11.35
CA VAL A 37 -5.63 -8.60 -11.11
C VAL A 37 -4.80 -8.30 -12.36
N GLU A 38 -5.29 -8.68 -13.55
CA GLU A 38 -4.59 -8.36 -14.81
C GLU A 38 -4.45 -6.84 -15.02
N GLY A 39 -5.47 -6.04 -14.69
CA GLY A 39 -5.38 -4.59 -14.78
C GLY A 39 -4.30 -3.98 -13.88
N SER A 40 -4.03 -4.57 -12.72
CA SER A 40 -3.02 -4.06 -11.77
C SER A 40 -1.57 -4.21 -12.26
N LYS A 41 -1.31 -4.99 -13.32
CA LYS A 41 0.03 -5.10 -13.95
C LYS A 41 0.50 -3.80 -14.59
N THR A 42 -0.43 -2.91 -14.96
CA THR A 42 -0.08 -1.59 -15.54
C THR A 42 0.80 -0.76 -14.63
N LEU A 43 0.75 -0.99 -13.31
CA LEU A 43 1.65 -0.35 -12.35
C LEU A 43 3.13 -0.67 -12.62
N ALA A 44 3.44 -1.91 -13.04
CA ALA A 44 4.80 -2.30 -13.43
C ALA A 44 5.18 -1.69 -14.79
N TYR A 45 4.23 -1.63 -15.72
CA TYR A 45 4.47 -1.11 -17.07
C TYR A 45 4.77 0.39 -17.04
N GLU A 46 3.98 1.16 -16.25
CA GLU A 46 4.22 2.59 -16.07
C GLU A 46 5.57 2.88 -15.38
N VAL A 47 5.95 2.08 -14.39
CA VAL A 47 7.27 2.22 -13.74
C VAL A 47 8.38 1.95 -14.74
N ALA A 48 8.31 0.85 -15.51
CA ALA A 48 9.33 0.52 -16.50
C ALA A 48 9.44 1.60 -17.58
N GLU A 49 8.31 2.08 -18.10
CA GLU A 49 8.28 3.16 -19.11
C GLU A 49 8.90 4.45 -18.58
N GLN A 50 8.55 4.86 -17.34
CA GLN A 50 9.04 6.10 -16.73
C GLN A 50 10.51 6.03 -16.30
N LEU A 51 11.07 4.81 -16.16
CA LEU A 51 12.48 4.56 -15.92
C LEU A 51 13.25 4.21 -17.20
N ASP A 52 12.77 4.66 -18.36
CA ASP A 52 13.40 4.38 -19.67
C ASP A 52 13.68 2.87 -19.89
N TRP A 53 12.70 2.04 -19.52
CA TRP A 53 12.75 0.57 -19.58
C TRP A 53 13.85 -0.08 -18.74
N GLN A 54 14.33 0.64 -17.72
CA GLN A 54 15.18 0.09 -16.67
C GLN A 54 14.34 -0.52 -15.55
N VAL A 55 14.83 -1.60 -14.95
CA VAL A 55 14.21 -2.14 -13.73
C VAL A 55 14.75 -1.39 -12.50
N PRO A 56 13.91 -1.02 -11.53
CA PRO A 56 14.39 -0.45 -10.28
C PRO A 56 15.09 -1.51 -9.42
N ASP A 57 15.95 -1.07 -8.50
CA ASP A 57 16.61 -1.96 -7.55
C ASP A 57 15.63 -2.38 -6.44
N GLN A 58 14.80 -1.44 -5.98
CA GLN A 58 13.88 -1.64 -4.87
C GLN A 58 12.45 -1.22 -5.24
N LEU A 59 11.47 -2.01 -4.82
CA LEU A 59 10.05 -1.66 -4.86
C LEU A 59 9.45 -1.76 -3.46
N VAL A 60 8.77 -0.73 -2.99
CA VAL A 60 8.02 -0.74 -1.72
C VAL A 60 6.53 -0.62 -2.02
N VAL A 61 5.77 -1.68 -1.71
CA VAL A 61 4.37 -1.84 -2.14
C VAL A 61 3.44 -1.92 -0.94
N PRO A 62 2.44 -1.02 -0.82
CA PRO A 62 1.43 -1.13 0.24
C PRO A 62 0.57 -2.36 -0.02
N THR A 63 0.46 -3.22 0.98
CA THR A 63 -0.08 -4.56 0.77
C THR A 63 -1.25 -4.84 1.72
N GLY A 64 -2.46 -4.92 1.17
CA GLY A 64 -3.63 -5.46 1.86
C GLY A 64 -3.77 -6.95 1.55
N SER A 65 -4.58 -7.31 0.54
CA SER A 65 -4.81 -8.70 0.12
C SER A 65 -3.60 -9.38 -0.55
N GLY A 66 -2.63 -8.61 -1.04
CA GLY A 66 -1.48 -9.10 -1.82
C GLY A 66 -1.66 -9.05 -3.35
N ALA A 67 -2.88 -8.79 -3.84
CA ALA A 67 -3.19 -8.82 -5.28
C ALA A 67 -2.29 -7.85 -6.08
N MET A 68 -2.15 -6.60 -5.61
CA MET A 68 -1.37 -5.57 -6.29
C MET A 68 0.11 -5.93 -6.37
N LEU A 69 0.74 -6.37 -5.27
CA LEU A 69 2.15 -6.77 -5.25
C LEU A 69 2.39 -7.94 -6.22
N ASN A 70 1.54 -8.96 -6.19
CA ASN A 70 1.66 -10.11 -7.11
C ASN A 70 1.48 -9.70 -8.57
N ALA A 71 0.57 -8.76 -8.86
CA ALA A 71 0.35 -8.25 -10.22
C ALA A 71 1.55 -7.42 -10.71
N ILE A 72 2.17 -6.61 -9.86
CA ILE A 72 3.38 -5.86 -10.19
C ILE A 72 4.52 -6.83 -10.53
N CYS A 73 4.75 -7.88 -9.71
CA CYS A 73 5.74 -8.91 -10.02
C CYS A 73 5.48 -9.54 -11.39
N LYS A 74 4.23 -9.96 -11.64
CA LYS A 74 3.82 -10.56 -12.91
C LYS A 74 4.04 -9.60 -14.08
N GLY A 75 3.71 -8.32 -13.91
CA GLY A 75 3.92 -7.31 -14.95
C GLY A 75 5.38 -7.18 -15.37
N PHE A 76 6.30 -7.09 -14.41
CA PHE A 76 7.73 -7.08 -14.69
C PHE A 76 8.22 -8.39 -15.35
N GLU A 77 7.76 -9.56 -14.88
CA GLU A 77 8.10 -10.86 -15.49
C GLU A 77 7.64 -10.95 -16.95
N GLU A 78 6.48 -10.38 -17.28
CA GLU A 78 5.99 -10.31 -18.66
C GLU A 78 6.85 -9.37 -19.52
N LEU A 79 7.26 -8.21 -19.01
CA LEU A 79 8.16 -7.29 -19.71
C LEU A 79 9.53 -7.94 -19.98
N GLU A 80 10.08 -8.70 -19.02
CA GLU A 80 11.30 -9.49 -19.25
C GLU A 80 11.09 -10.56 -20.31
N THR A 81 9.96 -11.27 -20.27
CA THR A 81 9.64 -12.34 -21.23
C THR A 81 9.60 -11.82 -22.68
N VAL A 82 9.11 -10.60 -22.86
CA VAL A 82 9.08 -9.96 -24.21
C VAL A 82 10.34 -9.12 -24.49
N SER A 83 11.36 -9.20 -23.62
CA SER A 83 12.65 -8.53 -23.76
C SER A 83 12.57 -6.99 -23.83
N LEU A 84 11.60 -6.39 -23.16
CA LEU A 84 11.47 -4.93 -23.00
C LEU A 84 12.27 -4.41 -21.82
N VAL A 85 12.55 -5.23 -20.83
CA VAL A 85 13.40 -4.90 -19.67
C VAL A 85 14.45 -5.99 -19.45
N ASP A 86 15.49 -5.66 -18.70
CA ASP A 86 16.51 -6.60 -18.26
C ASP A 86 15.98 -7.58 -17.19
N LYS A 87 16.88 -8.33 -16.55
CA LYS A 87 16.55 -9.34 -15.54
C LYS A 87 15.83 -8.74 -14.34
N VAL A 88 14.57 -9.06 -14.19
CA VAL A 88 13.74 -8.65 -13.05
C VAL A 88 14.15 -9.31 -11.73
N SER A 89 14.95 -10.38 -11.77
CA SER A 89 15.51 -11.01 -10.56
C SER A 89 16.45 -10.10 -9.75
N LYS A 90 16.81 -8.93 -10.28
CA LYS A 90 17.57 -7.89 -9.57
C LYS A 90 16.70 -7.04 -8.66
N ILE A 91 15.39 -6.99 -8.89
CA ILE A 91 14.45 -6.19 -8.11
C ILE A 91 14.28 -6.80 -6.72
N HIS A 92 14.41 -5.99 -5.67
CA HIS A 92 13.96 -6.36 -4.33
C HIS A 92 12.51 -5.91 -4.14
N MET A 93 11.60 -6.87 -4.00
CA MET A 93 10.16 -6.63 -3.89
C MET A 93 9.73 -6.58 -2.43
N ASN A 94 9.44 -5.40 -1.89
CA ASN A 94 9.19 -5.23 -0.47
C ASN A 94 7.71 -4.99 -0.17
N CYS A 95 7.20 -5.68 0.84
CA CYS A 95 5.82 -5.63 1.31
C CYS A 95 5.71 -4.66 2.49
N ALA A 96 4.82 -3.68 2.40
CA ALA A 96 4.52 -2.73 3.45
C ALA A 96 3.11 -2.94 4.00
N GLN A 97 2.97 -3.21 5.31
CA GLN A 97 1.68 -3.37 5.98
C GLN A 97 1.55 -2.44 7.20
N PRO A 98 0.33 -2.07 7.62
CA PRO A 98 0.13 -1.38 8.88
C PRO A 98 0.21 -2.36 10.05
N HIS A 99 0.89 -1.99 11.15
CA HIS A 99 1.10 -2.84 12.33
C HIS A 99 -0.19 -3.47 12.88
N GLY A 100 -1.30 -2.72 12.91
CA GLY A 100 -2.59 -3.23 13.41
C GLY A 100 -3.30 -4.21 12.46
N CYS A 101 -2.72 -4.50 11.29
CA CYS A 101 -3.18 -5.51 10.33
C CYS A 101 -2.03 -5.93 9.43
N ALA A 102 -1.10 -6.76 9.95
CA ALA A 102 0.14 -7.12 9.28
C ALA A 102 0.35 -8.65 9.15
N PRO A 103 -0.67 -9.43 8.72
CA PRO A 103 -0.59 -10.89 8.74
C PRO A 103 0.50 -11.45 7.83
N ILE A 104 0.85 -10.77 6.72
CA ILE A 104 1.93 -11.19 5.83
C ILE A 104 3.30 -10.91 6.46
N VAL A 105 3.45 -9.75 7.14
CA VAL A 105 4.68 -9.40 7.88
C VAL A 105 4.93 -10.40 9.00
N ASP A 106 3.88 -10.78 9.74
CA ASP A 106 3.97 -11.77 10.83
C ASP A 106 4.38 -13.14 10.30
N ALA A 107 3.78 -13.60 9.21
CA ALA A 107 4.17 -14.85 8.57
C ALA A 107 5.63 -14.81 8.07
N PHE A 108 6.05 -13.70 7.46
CA PHE A 108 7.42 -13.50 6.98
C PHE A 108 8.43 -13.54 8.14
N LYS A 109 8.19 -12.82 9.24
CA LYS A 109 9.05 -12.80 10.44
C LYS A 109 9.17 -14.19 11.08
N ASN A 110 8.09 -14.97 11.04
CA ASN A 110 8.06 -16.35 11.57
C ASN A 110 8.57 -17.39 10.56
N ASN A 111 9.07 -16.96 9.39
CA ASN A 111 9.50 -17.85 8.30
C ASN A 111 8.41 -18.90 7.94
N SER A 112 7.15 -18.51 8.01
CA SER A 112 5.99 -19.34 7.67
C SER A 112 5.63 -19.19 6.18
N ASP A 113 5.14 -20.26 5.57
CA ASP A 113 4.52 -20.22 4.24
C ASP A 113 3.01 -19.96 4.31
N ASP A 114 2.43 -20.05 5.50
CA ASP A 114 1.02 -19.83 5.76
C ASP A 114 0.80 -18.53 6.53
N VAL A 115 -0.21 -17.78 6.10
CA VAL A 115 -0.64 -16.54 6.73
C VAL A 115 -1.77 -16.83 7.69
N ILE A 116 -1.63 -16.39 8.94
CA ILE A 116 -2.68 -16.47 9.95
C ILE A 116 -3.50 -15.19 9.90
N PRO A 117 -4.82 -15.26 9.69
CA PRO A 117 -5.68 -14.08 9.61
C PRO A 117 -5.69 -13.25 10.90
N VAL A 118 -5.80 -11.92 10.74
CA VAL A 118 -6.06 -10.97 11.83
C VAL A 118 -7.57 -10.72 11.91
N GLU A 119 -8.20 -11.17 12.99
CA GLU A 119 -9.66 -11.10 13.14
C GLU A 119 -10.19 -9.67 13.33
N ASN A 120 -9.45 -8.82 14.04
CA ASN A 120 -9.84 -7.45 14.38
C ASN A 120 -8.80 -6.44 13.92
N PRO A 121 -8.77 -6.06 12.64
CA PRO A 121 -7.84 -5.05 12.14
C PRO A 121 -8.03 -3.69 12.83
N ASP A 122 -6.94 -3.14 13.40
CA ASP A 122 -6.94 -1.82 14.04
C ASP A 122 -5.85 -0.92 13.45
N THR A 123 -6.22 -0.16 12.44
CA THR A 123 -5.30 0.74 11.74
C THR A 123 -6.00 1.95 11.15
N VAL A 124 -5.28 3.08 11.03
CA VAL A 124 -5.71 4.26 10.27
C VAL A 124 -5.74 4.00 8.77
N ALA A 125 -4.95 3.02 8.28
CA ALA A 125 -4.90 2.63 6.88
C ALA A 125 -6.04 1.67 6.53
N LYS A 126 -7.28 2.16 6.54
CA LYS A 126 -8.49 1.34 6.35
C LYS A 126 -8.50 0.54 5.05
N SER A 127 -7.92 1.06 3.97
CA SER A 127 -7.80 0.34 2.69
C SER A 127 -6.83 -0.87 2.74
N LEU A 128 -5.98 -0.95 3.77
CA LEU A 128 -5.08 -2.08 4.04
C LEU A 128 -5.57 -2.98 5.18
N ALA A 129 -6.71 -2.65 5.81
CA ALA A 129 -7.30 -3.43 6.90
C ALA A 129 -7.98 -4.71 6.37
N ILE A 130 -7.19 -5.58 5.74
CA ILE A 130 -7.60 -6.87 5.20
C ILE A 130 -6.95 -7.95 6.07
N GLY A 131 -7.75 -8.49 6.98
CA GLY A 131 -7.27 -9.45 7.98
C GLY A 131 -6.94 -10.81 7.38
N ASP A 132 -7.72 -11.24 6.38
CA ASP A 132 -7.49 -12.50 5.63
C ASP A 132 -7.02 -12.20 4.20
N PRO A 133 -5.69 -12.04 3.97
CA PRO A 133 -5.16 -11.67 2.67
C PRO A 133 -5.16 -12.88 1.72
N GLY A 134 -6.17 -12.98 0.86
CA GLY A 134 -6.35 -14.11 -0.05
C GLY A 134 -5.14 -14.44 -0.94
N ASP A 135 -4.25 -13.48 -1.19
CA ASP A 135 -3.02 -13.67 -1.97
C ASP A 135 -1.74 -13.70 -1.10
N GLY A 136 -1.88 -13.73 0.22
CA GLY A 136 -0.75 -13.64 1.16
C GLY A 136 0.34 -14.70 0.94
N ARG A 137 -0.05 -15.95 0.70
CA ARG A 137 0.91 -17.04 0.38
C ARG A 137 1.71 -16.77 -0.89
N TYR A 138 1.10 -16.14 -1.88
CA TYR A 138 1.80 -15.77 -3.12
C TYR A 138 2.75 -14.61 -2.88
N VAL A 139 2.38 -13.63 -2.03
CA VAL A 139 3.30 -12.56 -1.61
C VAL A 139 4.53 -13.14 -0.93
N LEU A 140 4.38 -14.06 0.04
CA LEU A 140 5.51 -14.72 0.71
C LEU A 140 6.45 -15.41 -0.28
N LYS A 141 5.90 -16.09 -1.31
CA LYS A 141 6.71 -16.67 -2.39
C LYS A 141 7.46 -15.61 -3.19
N ARG A 142 6.81 -14.48 -3.52
CA ARG A 142 7.44 -13.36 -4.23
C ARG A 142 8.58 -12.74 -3.42
N LEU A 143 8.36 -12.52 -2.12
CA LEU A 143 9.41 -12.01 -1.24
C LEU A 143 10.64 -12.90 -1.25
N LYS A 144 10.46 -14.23 -1.16
CA LYS A 144 11.57 -15.20 -1.26
C LYS A 144 12.24 -15.19 -2.64
N GLN A 145 11.46 -15.13 -3.70
CA GLN A 145 11.95 -15.12 -5.10
C GLN A 145 12.78 -13.88 -5.42
N TYR A 146 12.40 -12.74 -4.89
CA TYR A 146 12.96 -11.42 -5.18
C TYR A 146 13.82 -10.85 -4.04
N ASN A 147 14.26 -11.67 -3.11
CA ASN A 147 15.02 -11.25 -1.92
C ASN A 147 14.46 -10.00 -1.23
N GLY A 148 13.13 -9.87 -1.27
CA GLY A 148 12.42 -8.77 -0.64
C GLY A 148 12.16 -9.03 0.83
N ILE A 149 11.72 -8.00 1.52
CA ILE A 149 11.31 -8.06 2.92
C ILE A 149 9.85 -7.69 3.10
N ALA A 150 9.30 -8.07 4.25
CA ALA A 150 8.03 -7.56 4.73
C ALA A 150 8.27 -6.74 5.99
N GLN A 151 7.80 -5.50 6.01
CA GLN A 151 7.96 -4.57 7.11
C GLN A 151 6.63 -3.86 7.41
N GLU A 152 6.46 -3.42 8.65
CA GLU A 152 5.25 -2.75 9.12
C GLU A 152 5.52 -1.36 9.65
N SER A 153 4.49 -0.50 9.64
CA SER A 153 4.49 0.80 10.29
C SER A 153 3.30 0.93 11.24
N ASN A 154 3.50 1.54 12.41
CA ASN A 154 2.42 1.87 13.31
C ASN A 154 1.64 3.12 12.84
N ASN A 155 0.50 3.41 13.49
CA ASN A 155 -0.36 4.53 13.10
C ASN A 155 0.38 5.88 13.15
N LYS A 156 1.21 6.10 14.16
CA LYS A 156 1.98 7.35 14.29
C LYS A 156 3.00 7.50 13.15
N GLU A 157 3.78 6.46 12.88
CA GLU A 157 4.76 6.45 11.79
C GLU A 157 4.09 6.68 10.43
N THR A 158 2.92 6.08 10.23
CA THR A 158 2.11 6.26 9.00
C THR A 158 1.68 7.71 8.84
N LEU A 159 1.14 8.34 9.88
CA LEU A 159 0.70 9.74 9.83
C LEU A 159 1.87 10.71 9.69
N ASP A 160 2.98 10.48 10.39
CA ASP A 160 4.21 11.26 10.25
C ASP A 160 4.77 11.16 8.81
N ALA A 161 4.68 9.98 8.18
CA ALA A 161 5.11 9.79 6.80
C ALA A 161 4.22 10.52 5.78
N ILE A 162 2.92 10.61 6.00
CA ILE A 162 2.02 11.45 5.18
C ILE A 162 2.46 12.92 5.26
N LEU A 163 2.73 13.41 6.47
CA LEU A 163 3.19 14.80 6.66
C LEU A 163 4.58 15.03 6.06
N LEU A 164 5.48 14.05 6.17
CA LEU A 164 6.80 14.11 5.55
C LEU A 164 6.67 14.25 4.03
N LEU A 165 5.94 13.35 3.38
CA LEU A 165 5.74 13.35 1.93
C LEU A 165 5.10 14.66 1.45
N ALA A 166 4.11 15.17 2.18
CA ALA A 166 3.48 16.45 1.85
C ALA A 166 4.44 17.64 1.95
N LYS A 167 5.36 17.64 2.92
CA LYS A 167 6.33 18.71 3.12
C LYS A 167 7.49 18.68 2.11
N THR A 168 7.95 17.47 1.73
CA THR A 168 9.13 17.31 0.87
C THR A 168 8.77 17.32 -0.61
N GLU A 169 7.67 16.63 -0.97
CA GLU A 169 7.30 16.38 -2.36
C GLU A 169 5.99 17.07 -2.79
N GLY A 170 5.27 17.72 -1.85
CA GLY A 170 3.97 18.33 -2.15
C GLY A 170 2.87 17.30 -2.42
N ILE A 171 3.06 16.03 -2.06
CA ILE A 171 2.11 14.95 -2.31
C ILE A 171 1.32 14.65 -1.04
N PHE A 172 0.01 14.84 -1.09
CA PHE A 172 -0.90 14.46 -0.01
C PHE A 172 -1.51 13.10 -0.32
N THR A 173 -1.07 12.07 0.41
CA THR A 173 -1.52 10.68 0.22
C THR A 173 -2.49 10.22 1.31
N GLU A 174 -3.31 9.20 0.98
CA GLU A 174 -4.08 8.44 1.96
C GLU A 174 -3.16 7.60 2.88
N PRO A 175 -3.65 7.08 4.01
CA PRO A 175 -2.82 6.30 4.94
C PRO A 175 -2.10 5.09 4.32
N ALA A 176 -2.65 4.46 3.28
CA ALA A 176 -1.95 3.35 2.59
C ALA A 176 -0.61 3.81 1.98
N GLY A 177 -0.58 4.98 1.32
CA GLY A 177 0.68 5.57 0.85
C GLY A 177 1.59 5.99 2.00
N GLY A 178 1.00 6.45 3.11
CA GLY A 178 1.75 6.72 4.35
C GLY A 178 2.46 5.48 4.89
N VAL A 179 1.82 4.31 4.85
CA VAL A 179 2.43 3.02 5.23
C VAL A 179 3.65 2.72 4.35
N SER A 180 3.54 2.89 3.03
CA SER A 180 4.67 2.65 2.11
C SER A 180 5.85 3.57 2.41
N VAL A 181 5.59 4.87 2.60
CA VAL A 181 6.64 5.86 2.88
C VAL A 181 7.27 5.63 4.26
N ALA A 182 6.46 5.26 5.27
CA ALA A 182 6.97 4.94 6.60
C ALA A 182 7.88 3.70 6.59
N VAL A 183 7.48 2.66 5.84
CA VAL A 183 8.29 1.45 5.66
C VAL A 183 9.56 1.76 4.88
N LEU A 184 9.47 2.52 3.78
CA LEU A 184 10.66 2.98 3.04
C LEU A 184 11.63 3.71 3.98
N LYS A 185 11.14 4.65 4.78
CA LYS A 185 11.97 5.40 5.73
C LYS A 185 12.69 4.45 6.70
N LYS A 186 11.99 3.47 7.29
CA LYS A 186 12.59 2.46 8.17
C LYS A 186 13.68 1.66 7.44
N MET A 187 13.40 1.19 6.22
CA MET A 187 14.37 0.41 5.43
C MET A 187 15.66 1.20 5.17
N VAL A 188 15.54 2.50 4.89
CA VAL A 188 16.71 3.38 4.71
C VAL A 188 17.45 3.58 6.04
N GLU A 189 16.75 3.83 7.13
CA GLU A 189 17.35 4.01 8.47
C GLU A 189 18.03 2.73 8.98
N ASP A 190 17.50 1.56 8.64
CA ASP A 190 18.06 0.25 8.98
C ASP A 190 19.20 -0.19 8.03
N GLY A 191 19.54 0.63 7.01
CA GLY A 191 20.58 0.33 6.03
C GLY A 191 20.24 -0.82 5.07
N GLN A 192 18.94 -1.08 4.87
CA GLN A 192 18.43 -2.13 3.96
C GLN A 192 18.30 -1.63 2.51
N ILE A 193 18.36 -0.32 2.30
CA ILE A 193 18.36 0.34 0.99
C ILE A 193 19.61 1.22 0.93
N ASP A 194 20.41 1.03 -0.11
CA ASP A 194 21.57 1.90 -0.37
C ASP A 194 21.11 3.22 -1.04
N LYS A 195 21.81 4.32 -0.75
CA LYS A 195 21.54 5.64 -1.32
C LYS A 195 21.69 5.70 -2.84
N ASP A 196 22.46 4.79 -3.42
CA ASP A 196 22.74 4.72 -4.86
C ASP A 196 21.75 3.78 -5.59
N GLU A 197 20.83 3.10 -4.85
CA GLU A 197 19.77 2.27 -5.43
C GLU A 197 18.59 3.09 -5.93
N THR A 198 18.08 2.73 -7.11
CA THR A 198 16.83 3.26 -7.63
C THR A 198 15.66 2.62 -6.90
N THR A 199 14.99 3.38 -6.05
CA THR A 199 13.85 2.89 -5.25
C THR A 199 12.54 3.49 -5.73
N VAL A 200 11.56 2.65 -6.03
CA VAL A 200 10.18 3.07 -6.31
C VAL A 200 9.28 2.75 -5.13
N CYS A 201 8.69 3.79 -4.56
CA CYS A 201 7.70 3.69 -3.49
C CYS A 201 6.29 3.93 -4.05
N TYR A 202 5.41 2.95 -3.98
CA TYR A 202 4.04 3.10 -4.48
C TYR A 202 3.19 3.91 -3.51
N VAL A 203 2.74 5.08 -3.98
CA VAL A 203 1.80 5.97 -3.30
C VAL A 203 0.47 5.89 -4.05
N THR A 204 -0.50 5.18 -3.51
CA THR A 204 -1.66 4.68 -4.27
C THR A 204 -2.85 5.62 -4.30
N GLY A 205 -3.22 6.22 -3.18
CA GLY A 205 -4.43 7.02 -3.10
C GLY A 205 -4.19 8.46 -2.66
N ASN A 206 -5.10 9.35 -3.09
CA ASN A 206 -5.08 10.75 -2.68
C ASN A 206 -5.60 10.90 -1.25
N GLY A 207 -4.97 11.78 -0.45
CA GLY A 207 -5.29 11.99 0.95
C GLY A 207 -6.69 12.59 1.21
N LEU A 208 -7.28 13.25 0.21
CA LEU A 208 -8.65 13.79 0.32
C LEU A 208 -9.72 12.69 0.50
N LYS A 209 -9.38 11.44 0.24
CA LYS A 209 -10.24 10.27 0.45
C LYS A 209 -10.35 9.83 1.92
N ALA A 210 -9.40 10.27 2.79
CA ALA A 210 -9.30 9.86 4.20
C ALA A 210 -8.79 11.00 5.08
N THR A 211 -9.37 12.18 4.95
CA THR A 211 -8.95 13.40 5.65
C THR A 211 -9.08 13.29 7.17
N GLU A 212 -10.05 12.53 7.67
CA GLU A 212 -10.29 12.30 9.09
C GLU A 212 -9.04 11.76 9.81
N SER A 213 -8.29 10.87 9.17
CA SER A 213 -7.09 10.27 9.75
C SER A 213 -5.98 11.29 10.03
N ILE A 214 -5.81 12.29 9.16
CA ILE A 214 -4.76 13.30 9.29
C ILE A 214 -5.20 14.47 10.18
N MET A 215 -6.51 14.73 10.28
CA MET A 215 -7.04 15.81 11.09
C MET A 215 -6.75 15.63 12.59
N GLU A 216 -6.47 14.41 13.04
CA GLU A 216 -6.10 14.11 14.43
C GLU A 216 -4.69 14.62 14.77
N VAL A 217 -3.80 14.73 13.78
CA VAL A 217 -2.40 15.16 13.97
C VAL A 217 -2.13 16.58 13.48
N LEU A 218 -3.05 17.18 12.72
CA LEU A 218 -2.94 18.58 12.32
C LEU A 218 -3.45 19.51 13.42
N SER A 219 -2.70 20.54 13.73
CA SER A 219 -3.21 21.64 14.57
C SER A 219 -4.36 22.35 13.86
N ARG A 220 -5.49 22.51 14.54
CA ARG A 220 -6.56 23.35 14.00
C ARG A 220 -6.08 24.78 13.87
N PRO A 221 -6.35 25.45 12.74
CA PRO A 221 -6.03 26.87 12.61
C PRO A 221 -6.77 27.68 13.69
N GLU A 222 -6.08 28.66 14.26
CA GLU A 222 -6.70 29.59 15.19
C GLU A 222 -7.73 30.45 14.44
N VAL A 223 -8.94 30.52 14.98
CA VAL A 223 -10.00 31.37 14.43
C VAL A 223 -9.82 32.79 15.00
N MET A 224 -9.40 33.72 14.15
CA MET A 224 -9.19 35.11 14.53
C MET A 224 -10.33 36.00 14.03
N GLN A 225 -10.64 37.05 14.78
CA GLN A 225 -11.53 38.10 14.30
C GLN A 225 -10.87 38.84 13.12
N PRO A 226 -11.64 39.41 12.17
CA PRO A 226 -11.11 40.12 11.02
C PRO A 226 -10.52 41.51 11.41
N ASP A 227 -9.38 41.47 12.09
CA ASP A 227 -8.62 42.61 12.60
C ASP A 227 -7.20 42.55 12.05
N VAL A 228 -6.84 43.51 11.24
CA VAL A 228 -5.54 43.56 10.55
C VAL A 228 -4.37 43.56 11.55
N ALA A 229 -4.49 44.32 12.66
CA ALA A 229 -3.41 44.39 13.63
C ALA A 229 -3.15 43.05 14.33
N LYS A 230 -4.24 42.35 14.70
CA LYS A 230 -4.16 41.02 15.32
C LYS A 230 -3.61 39.99 14.37
N ILE A 231 -4.09 39.97 13.13
CA ILE A 231 -3.64 38.99 12.11
C ILE A 231 -2.18 39.27 11.74
N SER A 232 -1.78 40.53 11.55
CA SER A 232 -0.39 40.87 11.24
C SER A 232 0.60 40.46 12.33
N ALA A 233 0.19 40.43 13.60
CA ALA A 233 1.03 40.01 14.69
C ALA A 233 1.40 38.53 14.68
N VAL A 234 0.64 37.64 14.00
CA VAL A 234 0.87 36.19 13.90
C VAL A 234 1.47 35.77 12.56
N VAL A 235 1.48 36.68 11.56
CA VAL A 235 2.15 36.45 10.26
C VAL A 235 3.66 36.68 10.47
N LYS A 236 4.46 35.66 10.27
CA LYS A 236 5.92 35.72 10.34
C LYS A 236 6.53 36.04 8.98
#